data_07dbe3555b7e4e4c8bbe11e88f880973
#
_entry.id   07dbe3555b7e4e4c8bbe11e88f880973
#
_cell.length_a   1.000
_cell.length_b   1.000
_cell.length_c   1.000
_cell.angle_alpha   90.00
_cell.angle_beta   90.00
_cell.angle_gamma   90.00
#
_symmetry.space_group_name_H-M   'P 1'
#
loop_
_entity.id
_entity.type
_entity.pdbx_description
1 polymer ?
#
loop_
_entity_poly.entity_id
_entity_poly.type
_entity_poly.pdbx_seq_one_letter_code
_entity_poly.pdbx_strand_id
1 'polypeptide(L)'
;MLLAEGITVGRYLVGKLMSEQNLICKQPGPHRYKSAKVTHLDVPNTLNRAFNVAQPNQVWCGDITYIWAGSHWVYLAVVLDLYARCVVGWALSDKPDTDLTLKALEDAYNRRGKPERVMFHSDQGCQYTSARFRQQLWRYRFTQSMSCRGDCWDNSPMERLFRSLKTEWVPSRGYSSMSEALMDIGWYLMSYYNQRRPHTANGGLSPAAKEKEPKKLPGIS
;
A
#
# COMPACT_ATOMS: atom_id res chain seq x y z
N MET A 1 -11.81 10.57 13.37
CA MET A 1 -11.38 10.53 14.78
C MET A 1 -12.18 11.53 15.60
N LEU A 2 -11.98 12.84 15.52
CA LEU A 2 -12.70 13.83 16.38
C LEU A 2 -14.23 13.70 16.33
N LEU A 3 -14.81 13.48 15.15
CA LEU A 3 -16.25 13.24 15.00
C LEU A 3 -16.74 11.97 15.74
N ALA A 4 -15.92 10.94 15.80
CA ALA A 4 -16.26 9.70 16.54
C ALA A 4 -16.17 9.88 18.07
N GLU A 5 -15.47 10.92 18.51
CA GLU A 5 -15.37 11.35 19.90
C GLU A 5 -16.38 12.44 20.25
N GLY A 6 -17.34 12.73 19.34
CA GLY A 6 -18.35 13.76 19.53
C GLY A 6 -17.84 15.20 19.38
N ILE A 7 -16.60 15.40 18.93
CA ILE A 7 -15.97 16.71 18.79
C ILE A 7 -16.18 17.22 17.35
N THR A 8 -17.00 18.24 17.21
CA THR A 8 -17.23 18.92 15.92
C THR A 8 -16.35 20.15 15.79
N VAL A 9 -15.36 20.08 14.88
CA VAL A 9 -14.46 21.22 14.59
C VAL A 9 -14.42 21.51 13.10
N GLY A 10 -14.48 22.79 12.76
CA GLY A 10 -14.34 23.27 11.39
C GLY A 10 -12.86 23.30 10.95
N ARG A 11 -12.62 23.22 9.64
CA ARG A 11 -11.28 23.25 9.03
C ARG A 11 -10.46 24.48 9.44
N TYR A 12 -11.10 25.64 9.57
CA TYR A 12 -10.44 26.87 9.99
C TYR A 12 -9.91 26.78 11.42
N LEU A 13 -10.73 26.27 12.37
CA LEU A 13 -10.33 26.12 13.75
C LEU A 13 -9.17 25.11 13.90
N VAL A 14 -9.22 24.00 13.17
CA VAL A 14 -8.11 23.03 13.14
C VAL A 14 -6.83 23.69 12.66
N GLY A 15 -6.86 24.44 11.56
CA GLY A 15 -5.70 25.15 11.02
C GLY A 15 -5.12 26.18 12.02
N LYS A 16 -6.00 26.93 12.72
CA LYS A 16 -5.59 27.88 13.75
C LYS A 16 -4.90 27.18 14.91
N LEU A 17 -5.49 26.13 15.45
CA LEU A 17 -4.91 25.33 16.56
C LEU A 17 -3.58 24.68 16.18
N MET A 18 -3.46 24.18 14.95
CA MET A 18 -2.19 23.67 14.43
C MET A 18 -1.11 24.75 14.41
N SER A 19 -1.45 25.95 13.94
CA SER A 19 -0.52 27.09 13.90
C SER A 19 -0.08 27.52 15.31
N GLU A 20 -1.01 27.60 16.27
CA GLU A 20 -0.72 27.91 17.68
C GLU A 20 0.21 26.89 18.34
N GLN A 21 0.13 25.64 17.93
CA GLN A 21 0.97 24.53 18.40
C GLN A 21 2.25 24.33 17.58
N ASN A 22 2.56 25.22 16.63
CA ASN A 22 3.66 25.09 15.67
C ASN A 22 3.64 23.78 14.87
N LEU A 23 2.45 23.20 14.64
CA LEU A 23 2.28 21.98 13.85
C LEU A 23 2.17 22.34 12.36
N ILE A 24 3.19 21.94 11.60
CA ILE A 24 3.24 22.20 10.15
C ILE A 24 2.95 20.87 9.42
N CYS A 25 1.97 20.89 8.51
CA CYS A 25 1.70 19.75 7.64
C CYS A 25 2.86 19.54 6.67
N LYS A 26 3.53 18.39 6.74
CA LYS A 26 4.59 18.02 5.79
C LYS A 26 3.97 17.72 4.43
N GLN A 27 4.32 18.51 3.43
CA GLN A 27 3.93 18.25 2.04
C GLN A 27 5.15 17.68 1.29
N PRO A 28 5.03 16.49 0.69
CA PRO A 28 6.11 15.96 -0.15
C PRO A 28 6.27 16.78 -1.42
N GLY A 29 7.52 17.00 -1.82
CA GLY A 29 7.83 17.64 -3.11
C GLY A 29 7.38 16.79 -4.32
N PRO A 30 7.45 17.36 -5.54
CA PRO A 30 7.07 16.65 -6.76
C PRO A 30 7.97 15.42 -6.98
N HIS A 31 7.36 14.30 -7.33
CA HIS A 31 8.05 13.04 -7.58
C HIS A 31 8.68 13.05 -8.98
N ARG A 32 9.99 12.73 -9.09
CA ARG A 32 10.65 12.55 -10.40
C ARG A 32 10.68 11.05 -10.73
N TYR A 33 10.00 10.67 -11.80
CA TYR A 33 10.02 9.29 -12.30
C TYR A 33 11.25 9.03 -13.16
N LYS A 34 11.94 7.90 -12.91
CA LYS A 34 13.01 7.40 -13.78
C LYS A 34 12.39 6.38 -14.75
N SER A 35 12.50 6.64 -16.05
CA SER A 35 12.09 5.68 -17.08
C SER A 35 13.15 4.59 -17.25
N ALA A 36 12.77 3.32 -17.06
CA ALA A 36 13.63 2.18 -17.37
C ALA A 36 13.34 1.65 -18.78
N LYS A 37 14.41 1.38 -19.56
CA LYS A 37 14.33 0.68 -20.85
C LYS A 37 14.40 -0.83 -20.56
N VAL A 38 13.31 -1.55 -20.63
CA VAL A 38 13.27 -3.02 -20.52
C VAL A 38 12.28 -3.57 -21.56
N THR A 39 12.60 -4.71 -22.17
CA THR A 39 11.74 -5.47 -23.08
C THR A 39 10.52 -5.97 -22.30
N HIS A 40 9.31 -5.61 -22.73
CA HIS A 40 8.09 -5.81 -21.95
C HIS A 40 7.33 -7.05 -22.35
N LEU A 41 6.89 -7.80 -21.34
CA LEU A 41 5.81 -8.76 -21.46
C LEU A 41 4.49 -8.00 -21.65
N ASP A 42 3.69 -8.43 -22.61
CA ASP A 42 2.37 -7.85 -22.87
C ASP A 42 1.35 -8.39 -21.84
N VAL A 43 1.42 -7.83 -20.61
CA VAL A 43 0.41 -8.09 -19.57
C VAL A 43 -0.56 -6.91 -19.58
N PRO A 44 -1.84 -7.13 -19.87
CA PRO A 44 -2.81 -6.04 -20.01
C PRO A 44 -3.09 -5.35 -18.67
N ASN A 45 -3.44 -4.05 -18.72
CA ASN A 45 -4.00 -3.32 -17.59
C ASN A 45 -5.48 -3.68 -17.42
N THR A 46 -5.73 -4.87 -16.86
CA THR A 46 -7.10 -5.37 -16.64
C THR A 46 -7.81 -4.59 -15.53
N LEU A 47 -7.08 -4.07 -14.54
CA LEU A 47 -7.64 -3.27 -13.45
C LEU A 47 -8.22 -1.94 -13.94
N ASN A 48 -7.57 -1.32 -14.92
CA ASN A 48 -8.02 -0.09 -15.57
C ASN A 48 -8.55 0.98 -14.58
N ARG A 49 -7.83 1.21 -13.49
CA ARG A 49 -8.17 2.16 -12.40
C ARG A 49 -9.49 1.88 -11.67
N ALA A 50 -10.07 0.69 -11.84
CA ALA A 50 -11.28 0.27 -11.10
C ALA A 50 -10.94 -0.05 -9.63
N PHE A 51 -10.50 0.97 -8.89
CA PHE A 51 -10.02 0.79 -7.52
C PHE A 51 -11.13 0.54 -6.49
N ASN A 52 -12.39 0.73 -6.85
CA ASN A 52 -13.51 0.43 -5.96
C ASN A 52 -13.89 -1.05 -6.12
N VAL A 53 -13.49 -1.85 -5.16
CA VAL A 53 -13.65 -3.31 -5.16
C VAL A 53 -14.71 -3.70 -4.15
N ALA A 54 -15.58 -4.64 -4.52
CA ALA A 54 -16.77 -4.98 -3.73
C ALA A 54 -16.49 -5.89 -2.52
N GLN A 55 -15.42 -6.68 -2.55
CA GLN A 55 -15.11 -7.66 -1.50
C GLN A 55 -13.60 -7.78 -1.28
N PRO A 56 -13.17 -8.19 -0.06
CA PRO A 56 -11.78 -8.54 0.21
C PRO A 56 -11.28 -9.64 -0.72
N ASN A 57 -9.98 -9.64 -0.99
CA ASN A 57 -9.27 -10.64 -1.79
C ASN A 57 -9.73 -10.73 -3.26
N GLN A 58 -10.37 -9.70 -3.80
CA GLN A 58 -10.65 -9.62 -5.24
C GLN A 58 -9.47 -9.02 -6.02
N VAL A 59 -8.90 -7.92 -5.51
CA VAL A 59 -7.78 -7.23 -6.14
C VAL A 59 -6.75 -6.84 -5.10
N TRP A 60 -5.52 -7.26 -5.32
CA TRP A 60 -4.36 -6.84 -4.56
C TRP A 60 -3.45 -5.99 -5.45
N CYS A 61 -2.94 -4.89 -4.90
CA CYS A 61 -1.90 -4.09 -5.55
C CYS A 61 -0.56 -4.30 -4.85
N GLY A 62 0.50 -4.43 -5.64
CA GLY A 62 1.86 -4.54 -5.14
C GLY A 62 2.76 -3.44 -5.68
N ASP A 63 3.71 -2.98 -4.84
CA ASP A 63 4.72 -2.00 -5.25
C ASP A 63 5.91 -2.02 -4.29
N ILE A 64 7.04 -1.45 -4.72
CA ILE A 64 8.27 -1.36 -3.94
C ILE A 64 8.63 0.11 -3.72
N THR A 65 9.00 0.44 -2.50
CA THR A 65 9.61 1.73 -2.18
C THR A 65 10.95 1.54 -1.49
N TYR A 66 11.74 2.59 -1.41
CA TYR A 66 13.04 2.58 -0.74
C TYR A 66 13.04 3.54 0.45
N ILE A 67 13.77 3.17 1.50
CA ILE A 67 13.86 3.88 2.76
C ILE A 67 15.34 3.88 3.19
N TRP A 68 15.82 4.99 3.72
CA TRP A 68 17.19 5.08 4.22
C TRP A 68 17.31 4.42 5.58
N ALA A 69 18.29 3.51 5.75
CA ALA A 69 18.54 2.85 7.03
C ALA A 69 20.05 2.63 7.23
N GLY A 70 20.58 3.15 8.31
CA GLY A 70 22.01 3.13 8.56
C GLY A 70 22.79 3.94 7.52
N SER A 71 23.48 3.25 6.64
CA SER A 71 24.35 3.85 5.61
C SER A 71 23.92 3.51 4.18
N HIS A 72 22.77 2.86 3.98
CA HIS A 72 22.33 2.39 2.66
C HIS A 72 20.81 2.42 2.51
N TRP A 73 20.35 2.25 1.28
CA TRP A 73 18.94 2.10 0.97
C TRP A 73 18.47 0.67 1.27
N VAL A 74 17.37 0.54 1.98
CA VAL A 74 16.59 -0.69 2.12
C VAL A 74 15.30 -0.57 1.32
N TYR A 75 14.78 -1.70 0.86
CA TYR A 75 13.64 -1.76 -0.05
C TYR A 75 12.48 -2.46 0.64
N LEU A 76 11.33 -1.81 0.61
CA LEU A 76 10.08 -2.27 1.19
C LEU A 76 9.12 -2.64 0.06
N ALA A 77 8.77 -3.92 -0.05
CA ALA A 77 7.65 -4.39 -0.87
C ALA A 77 6.40 -4.50 -0.01
N VAL A 78 5.28 -4.02 -0.53
CA VAL A 78 3.98 -4.08 0.17
C VAL A 78 2.91 -4.62 -0.78
N VAL A 79 1.99 -5.41 -0.23
CA VAL A 79 0.78 -5.88 -0.90
C VAL A 79 -0.44 -5.28 -0.18
N LEU A 80 -1.27 -4.59 -0.93
CA LEU A 80 -2.46 -3.86 -0.48
C LEU A 80 -3.72 -4.49 -1.06
N ASP A 81 -4.67 -4.89 -0.24
CA ASP A 81 -6.02 -5.27 -0.67
C ASP A 81 -6.84 -4.01 -0.96
N LEU A 82 -7.36 -3.89 -2.16
CA LEU A 82 -8.08 -2.69 -2.59
C LEU A 82 -9.45 -2.51 -1.96
N TYR A 83 -10.08 -3.55 -1.43
CA TYR A 83 -11.41 -3.44 -0.83
C TYR A 83 -11.44 -2.41 0.30
N ALA A 84 -10.58 -2.61 1.28
CA ALA A 84 -10.50 -1.73 2.45
C ALA A 84 -9.20 -0.93 2.51
N ARG A 85 -8.36 -0.96 1.46
CA ARG A 85 -7.00 -0.41 1.50
C ARG A 85 -6.17 -1.01 2.63
N CYS A 86 -6.38 -2.30 2.91
CA CYS A 86 -5.69 -3.02 3.97
C CYS A 86 -4.34 -3.54 3.48
N VAL A 87 -3.26 -3.29 4.21
CA VAL A 87 -1.97 -3.93 3.96
C VAL A 87 -2.08 -5.39 4.39
N VAL A 88 -1.95 -6.30 3.44
CA VAL A 88 -2.13 -7.74 3.66
C VAL A 88 -0.83 -8.52 3.71
N GLY A 89 0.24 -7.96 3.14
CA GLY A 89 1.59 -8.54 3.23
C GLY A 89 2.67 -7.51 2.95
N TRP A 90 3.86 -7.76 3.46
CA TRP A 90 5.00 -6.89 3.24
C TRP A 90 6.32 -7.62 3.51
N ALA A 91 7.40 -7.09 2.97
CA ALA A 91 8.76 -7.55 3.24
C ALA A 91 9.76 -6.40 3.11
N LEU A 92 10.86 -6.47 3.85
CA LEU A 92 11.98 -5.53 3.78
C LEU A 92 13.26 -6.28 3.40
N SER A 93 14.09 -5.70 2.54
CA SER A 93 15.37 -6.28 2.09
C SER A 93 16.38 -5.18 1.77
N ASP A 94 17.65 -5.54 1.75
CA ASP A 94 18.75 -4.71 1.23
C ASP A 94 18.81 -4.73 -0.31
N LYS A 95 18.03 -5.57 -0.99
CA LYS A 95 17.99 -5.71 -2.45
C LYS A 95 16.58 -5.60 -2.99
N PRO A 96 16.37 -4.80 -4.08
CA PRO A 96 15.08 -4.70 -4.74
C PRO A 96 14.94 -5.81 -5.80
N ASP A 97 14.99 -7.06 -5.38
CA ASP A 97 14.95 -8.22 -6.25
C ASP A 97 13.57 -8.92 -6.25
N THR A 98 13.46 -9.98 -7.04
CA THR A 98 12.23 -10.79 -7.09
C THR A 98 11.94 -11.51 -5.77
N ASP A 99 12.98 -11.85 -4.99
CA ASP A 99 12.80 -12.53 -3.70
C ASP A 99 12.08 -11.63 -2.70
N LEU A 100 12.35 -10.34 -2.72
CA LEU A 100 11.63 -9.36 -1.91
C LEU A 100 10.14 -9.34 -2.23
N THR A 101 9.77 -9.28 -3.50
CA THR A 101 8.34 -9.25 -3.91
C THR A 101 7.64 -10.57 -3.65
N LEU A 102 8.34 -11.70 -3.82
CA LEU A 102 7.82 -13.03 -3.49
C LEU A 102 7.55 -13.19 -2.00
N LYS A 103 8.44 -12.72 -1.12
CA LYS A 103 8.24 -12.74 0.34
C LYS A 103 7.01 -11.92 0.74
N ALA A 104 6.83 -10.72 0.18
CA ALA A 104 5.66 -9.89 0.45
C ALA A 104 4.36 -10.56 -0.04
N LEU A 105 4.38 -11.19 -1.22
CA LEU A 105 3.24 -11.93 -1.77
C LEU A 105 2.91 -13.17 -0.92
N GLU A 106 3.92 -13.92 -0.48
CA GLU A 106 3.74 -15.10 0.37
C GLU A 106 3.19 -14.74 1.75
N ASP A 107 3.68 -13.65 2.37
CA ASP A 107 3.15 -13.12 3.62
C ASP A 107 1.65 -12.77 3.45
N ALA A 108 1.29 -12.06 2.36
CA ALA A 108 -0.10 -11.73 2.05
C ALA A 108 -0.96 -12.98 1.86
N TYR A 109 -0.48 -13.95 1.08
CA TYR A 109 -1.20 -15.18 0.77
C TYR A 109 -1.49 -15.99 2.02
N ASN A 110 -0.50 -16.15 2.91
CA ASN A 110 -0.65 -16.89 4.16
C ASN A 110 -1.56 -16.17 5.16
N ARG A 111 -1.39 -14.87 5.35
CA ARG A 111 -2.23 -14.06 6.27
C ARG A 111 -3.70 -14.02 5.86
N ARG A 112 -3.97 -14.06 4.56
CA ARG A 112 -5.34 -14.00 4.03
C ARG A 112 -5.99 -15.38 3.87
N GLY A 113 -5.37 -16.44 4.41
CA GLY A 113 -5.92 -17.79 4.38
C GLY A 113 -5.89 -18.46 3.00
N LYS A 114 -4.88 -18.12 2.21
CA LYS A 114 -4.63 -18.71 0.88
C LYS A 114 -5.79 -18.53 -0.10
N PRO A 115 -6.20 -17.27 -0.38
CA PRO A 115 -7.30 -17.02 -1.31
C PRO A 115 -6.94 -17.46 -2.73
N GLU A 116 -7.95 -17.79 -3.51
CA GLU A 116 -7.83 -18.08 -4.94
C GLU A 116 -8.47 -16.97 -5.78
N ARG A 117 -8.11 -16.89 -7.07
CA ARG A 117 -8.71 -15.99 -8.07
C ARG A 117 -8.56 -14.49 -7.75
N VAL A 118 -7.51 -14.14 -7.03
CA VAL A 118 -7.16 -12.74 -6.79
C VAL A 118 -6.56 -12.15 -8.06
N MET A 119 -6.94 -10.95 -8.45
CA MET A 119 -6.20 -10.15 -9.42
C MET A 119 -5.05 -9.44 -8.69
N PHE A 120 -3.81 -9.70 -9.12
CA PHE A 120 -2.63 -9.01 -8.63
C PHE A 120 -2.21 -7.92 -9.62
N HIS A 121 -2.29 -6.66 -9.21
CA HIS A 121 -1.91 -5.51 -10.01
C HIS A 121 -0.60 -4.90 -9.52
N SER A 122 0.29 -4.54 -10.44
CA SER A 122 1.55 -3.87 -10.15
C SER A 122 1.98 -2.93 -11.28
N ASP A 123 3.05 -2.20 -11.06
CA ASP A 123 3.78 -1.58 -12.16
C ASP A 123 4.51 -2.64 -13.02
N GLN A 124 5.19 -2.17 -14.09
CA GLN A 124 5.98 -3.03 -14.97
C GLN A 124 7.43 -3.23 -14.47
N GLY A 125 7.67 -3.15 -13.18
CA GLY A 125 8.97 -3.40 -12.58
C GLY A 125 9.52 -4.80 -12.90
N CYS A 126 10.85 -4.92 -13.08
CA CYS A 126 11.48 -6.19 -13.45
C CYS A 126 11.22 -7.31 -12.42
N GLN A 127 10.95 -6.97 -11.17
CA GLN A 127 10.60 -7.90 -10.11
C GLN A 127 9.26 -8.59 -10.39
N TYR A 128 8.25 -7.81 -10.80
CA TYR A 128 6.89 -8.28 -11.09
C TYR A 128 6.75 -8.93 -12.47
N THR A 129 7.62 -8.57 -13.42
CA THR A 129 7.67 -9.20 -14.76
C THR A 129 8.49 -10.48 -14.80
N SER A 130 9.25 -10.79 -13.72
CA SER A 130 10.10 -11.96 -13.66
C SER A 130 9.32 -13.28 -13.82
N ALA A 131 9.93 -14.27 -14.46
CA ALA A 131 9.33 -15.60 -14.63
C ALA A 131 8.96 -16.25 -13.28
N ARG A 132 9.80 -16.06 -12.26
CA ARG A 132 9.58 -16.62 -10.91
C ARG A 132 8.34 -16.00 -10.25
N PHE A 133 8.15 -14.68 -10.32
CA PHE A 133 6.99 -14.02 -9.75
C PHE A 133 5.70 -14.45 -10.45
N ARG A 134 5.69 -14.48 -11.78
CA ARG A 134 4.56 -14.95 -12.59
C ARG A 134 4.20 -16.40 -12.32
N GLN A 135 5.20 -17.27 -12.19
CA GLN A 135 5.00 -18.68 -11.83
C GLN A 135 4.36 -18.81 -10.45
N GLN A 136 4.73 -17.94 -9.49
CA GLN A 136 4.11 -17.95 -8.17
C GLN A 136 2.66 -17.49 -8.19
N LEU A 137 2.33 -16.44 -8.97
CA LEU A 137 0.94 -16.02 -9.19
C LEU A 137 0.11 -17.17 -9.79
N TRP A 138 0.65 -17.85 -10.80
CA TRP A 138 -0.01 -19.01 -11.40
C TRP A 138 -0.26 -20.15 -10.39
N ARG A 139 0.71 -20.45 -9.53
CA ARG A 139 0.55 -21.45 -8.46
C ARG A 139 -0.56 -21.08 -7.47
N TYR A 140 -0.72 -19.80 -7.18
CA TYR A 140 -1.78 -19.28 -6.32
C TYR A 140 -3.11 -19.10 -7.05
N ARG A 141 -3.17 -19.40 -8.36
CA ARG A 141 -4.32 -19.19 -9.25
C ARG A 141 -4.74 -17.71 -9.30
N PHE A 142 -3.77 -16.83 -9.26
CA PHE A 142 -3.97 -15.39 -9.40
C PHE A 142 -3.87 -14.96 -10.86
N THR A 143 -4.66 -13.96 -11.24
CA THR A 143 -4.52 -13.25 -12.53
C THR A 143 -3.60 -12.05 -12.35
N GLN A 144 -2.72 -11.81 -13.32
CA GLN A 144 -1.84 -10.65 -13.30
C GLN A 144 -2.43 -9.51 -14.12
N SER A 145 -2.33 -8.28 -13.60
CA SER A 145 -2.63 -7.03 -14.28
C SER A 145 -1.46 -6.07 -14.07
N MET A 146 -1.12 -5.25 -15.07
CA MET A 146 -0.02 -4.29 -14.95
C MET A 146 -0.42 -2.91 -15.43
N SER A 147 0.10 -1.88 -14.76
CA SER A 147 -0.06 -0.48 -15.16
C SER A 147 0.44 -0.27 -16.60
N CYS A 148 -0.19 0.64 -17.31
CA CYS A 148 0.34 1.10 -18.59
C CYS A 148 1.69 1.81 -18.38
N ARG A 149 2.58 1.71 -19.37
CA ARG A 149 3.89 2.32 -19.29
C ARG A 149 3.80 3.84 -19.22
N GLY A 150 4.43 4.41 -18.19
CA GLY A 150 4.44 5.87 -17.98
C GLY A 150 3.17 6.42 -17.32
N ASP A 151 2.21 5.58 -17.00
CA ASP A 151 0.94 5.98 -16.41
C ASP A 151 0.94 5.68 -14.89
N CYS A 152 1.51 6.63 -14.13
CA CYS A 152 1.66 6.51 -12.68
C CYS A 152 0.31 6.41 -11.93
N TRP A 153 -0.76 6.94 -12.52
CA TRP A 153 -2.10 6.90 -11.92
C TRP A 153 -2.69 5.49 -11.80
N ASP A 154 -2.17 4.54 -12.58
CA ASP A 154 -2.67 3.17 -12.59
C ASP A 154 -2.36 2.41 -11.30
N ASN A 155 -1.38 2.86 -10.50
CA ASN A 155 -1.04 2.31 -9.18
C ASN A 155 -1.19 3.33 -8.04
N SER A 156 -2.04 4.32 -8.21
CA SER A 156 -2.23 5.43 -7.25
C SER A 156 -2.57 5.00 -5.81
N PRO A 157 -3.24 3.86 -5.52
CA PRO A 157 -3.43 3.40 -4.15
C PRO A 157 -2.11 3.11 -3.43
N MET A 158 -1.13 2.50 -4.12
CA MET A 158 0.19 2.20 -3.56
C MET A 158 1.02 3.48 -3.37
N GLU A 159 1.00 4.38 -4.35
CA GLU A 159 1.65 5.69 -4.22
C GLU A 159 1.14 6.47 -3.00
N ARG A 160 -0.18 6.45 -2.76
CA ARG A 160 -0.79 7.08 -1.59
C ARG A 160 -0.35 6.44 -0.28
N LEU A 161 -0.28 5.11 -0.22
CA LEU A 161 0.23 4.39 0.94
C LEU A 161 1.67 4.79 1.25
N PHE A 162 2.56 4.74 0.26
CA PHE A 162 3.97 5.09 0.45
C PHE A 162 4.19 6.56 0.77
N ARG A 163 3.39 7.45 0.20
CA ARG A 163 3.38 8.86 0.59
C ARG A 163 3.05 9.01 2.07
N SER A 164 1.96 8.37 2.54
CA SER A 164 1.57 8.41 3.95
C SER A 164 2.67 7.87 4.85
N LEU A 165 3.22 6.70 4.54
CA LEU A 165 4.33 6.12 5.29
C LEU A 165 5.52 7.08 5.41
N LYS A 166 5.97 7.63 4.27
CA LYS A 166 7.16 8.49 4.23
C LYS A 166 6.97 9.86 4.87
N THR A 167 5.76 10.43 4.79
CA THR A 167 5.50 11.77 5.33
C THR A 167 5.03 11.77 6.77
N GLU A 168 4.29 10.75 7.17
CA GLU A 168 3.66 10.70 8.49
C GLU A 168 4.52 9.93 9.50
N TRP A 169 5.36 9.00 9.05
CA TRP A 169 5.98 8.04 9.93
C TRP A 169 7.51 7.96 9.84
N VAL A 170 8.05 7.69 8.65
CA VAL A 170 9.51 7.51 8.48
C VAL A 170 10.27 8.74 8.98
N PRO A 171 11.27 8.57 9.87
CA PRO A 171 12.07 9.69 10.33
C PRO A 171 12.74 10.43 9.16
N SER A 172 12.86 11.76 9.25
CA SER A 172 13.41 12.60 8.18
C SER A 172 14.86 12.25 7.82
N ARG A 173 15.62 11.70 8.78
CA ARG A 173 17.00 11.23 8.61
C ARG A 173 17.09 9.74 8.24
N GLY A 174 15.95 9.06 8.10
CA GLY A 174 15.88 7.60 7.98
C GLY A 174 16.06 6.90 9.33
N TYR A 175 16.21 5.59 9.29
CA TYR A 175 16.45 4.74 10.45
C TYR A 175 17.95 4.55 10.71
N SER A 176 18.34 4.22 11.94
CA SER A 176 19.74 3.94 12.29
C SER A 176 20.21 2.57 11.80
N SER A 177 19.29 1.64 11.59
CA SER A 177 19.59 0.28 11.10
C SER A 177 18.39 -0.34 10.37
N MET A 178 18.66 -1.39 9.58
CA MET A 178 17.62 -2.21 8.96
C MET A 178 16.71 -2.89 9.99
N SER A 179 17.23 -3.29 11.13
CA SER A 179 16.44 -3.92 12.20
C SER A 179 15.45 -2.95 12.82
N GLU A 180 15.87 -1.71 13.04
CA GLU A 180 14.98 -0.64 13.51
C GLU A 180 13.88 -0.36 12.47
N ALA A 181 14.26 -0.21 11.19
CA ALA A 181 13.32 -0.03 10.09
C ALA A 181 12.29 -1.17 10.01
N LEU A 182 12.75 -2.42 10.16
CA LEU A 182 11.89 -3.60 10.11
C LEU A 182 10.82 -3.57 11.21
N MET A 183 11.21 -3.29 12.45
CA MET A 183 10.29 -3.26 13.58
C MET A 183 9.30 -2.09 13.47
N ASP A 184 9.78 -0.90 13.20
CA ASP A 184 8.97 0.31 13.21
C ASP A 184 8.01 0.37 12.00
N ILE A 185 8.47 0.04 10.80
CA ILE A 185 7.62 -0.07 9.61
C ILE A 185 6.58 -1.18 9.76
N GLY A 186 6.98 -2.33 10.32
CA GLY A 186 6.06 -3.43 10.59
C GLY A 186 4.94 -3.00 11.55
N TRP A 187 5.28 -2.28 12.61
CA TRP A 187 4.31 -1.73 13.53
C TRP A 187 3.39 -0.70 12.85
N TYR A 188 3.97 0.22 12.05
CA TYR A 188 3.18 1.18 11.28
C TYR A 188 2.17 0.49 10.38
N LEU A 189 2.60 -0.45 9.53
CA LEU A 189 1.74 -1.09 8.54
C LEU A 189 0.64 -1.92 9.18
N MET A 190 1.00 -2.77 10.17
CA MET A 190 0.09 -3.78 10.70
C MET A 190 -0.74 -3.28 11.87
N SER A 191 -0.20 -2.39 12.71
CA SER A 191 -0.87 -1.91 13.93
C SER A 191 -1.49 -0.54 13.75
N TYR A 192 -0.73 0.45 13.25
CA TYR A 192 -1.27 1.80 13.11
C TYR A 192 -2.08 1.96 11.83
N TYR A 193 -1.50 1.71 10.65
CA TYR A 193 -2.16 1.92 9.37
C TYR A 193 -3.43 1.06 9.23
N ASN A 194 -3.33 -0.24 9.47
CA ASN A 194 -4.46 -1.15 9.33
C ASN A 194 -5.52 -0.96 10.41
N GLN A 195 -5.13 -0.77 11.68
CA GLN A 195 -6.08 -0.84 12.79
C GLN A 195 -6.62 0.53 13.22
N ARG A 196 -5.87 1.62 13.02
CA ARG A 196 -6.18 2.92 13.62
C ARG A 196 -6.29 4.08 12.62
N ARG A 197 -5.46 4.07 11.56
CA ARG A 197 -5.39 5.20 10.64
C ARG A 197 -6.68 5.35 9.85
N PRO A 198 -7.38 6.52 9.93
CA PRO A 198 -8.55 6.77 9.10
C PRO A 198 -8.19 6.82 7.62
N HIS A 199 -9.04 6.25 6.77
CA HIS A 199 -8.85 6.23 5.33
C HIS A 199 -10.04 6.85 4.59
N THR A 200 -9.77 7.84 3.73
CA THR A 200 -10.83 8.57 3.00
C THR A 200 -11.68 7.66 2.11
N ALA A 201 -11.08 6.64 1.47
CA ALA A 201 -11.82 5.67 0.65
C ALA A 201 -12.76 4.77 1.48
N ASN A 202 -12.59 4.74 2.79
CA ASN A 202 -13.40 3.96 3.73
C ASN A 202 -14.39 4.82 4.53
N GLY A 203 -14.67 6.04 4.07
CA GLY A 203 -15.52 6.96 4.84
C GLY A 203 -14.94 7.39 6.19
N GLY A 204 -13.61 7.37 6.33
CA GLY A 204 -12.92 7.71 7.57
C GLY A 204 -12.68 6.51 8.50
N LEU A 205 -13.15 5.32 8.17
CA LEU A 205 -12.83 4.11 8.93
C LEU A 205 -11.40 3.65 8.66
N SER A 206 -10.79 2.99 9.63
CA SER A 206 -9.53 2.28 9.40
C SER A 206 -9.75 1.08 8.47
N PRO A 207 -8.71 0.59 7.76
CA PRO A 207 -8.83 -0.60 6.92
C PRO A 207 -9.46 -1.80 7.62
N ALA A 208 -9.01 -2.12 8.82
CA ALA A 208 -9.56 -3.24 9.58
C ALA A 208 -11.00 -3.03 10.05
N ALA A 209 -11.38 -1.79 10.39
CA ALA A 209 -12.77 -1.46 10.74
C ALA A 209 -13.68 -1.61 9.52
N LYS A 210 -13.20 -1.19 8.34
CA LYS A 210 -13.93 -1.34 7.08
C LYS A 210 -14.15 -2.82 6.72
N GLU A 211 -13.18 -3.68 6.91
CA GLU A 211 -13.33 -5.13 6.65
C GLU A 211 -14.31 -5.80 7.59
N LYS A 212 -14.48 -5.28 8.80
CA LYS A 212 -15.41 -5.80 9.82
C LYS A 212 -16.83 -5.26 9.68
N GLU A 213 -17.07 -4.26 8.83
CA GLU A 213 -18.43 -3.76 8.60
C GLU A 213 -19.34 -4.90 8.12
N PRO A 214 -20.54 -5.06 8.74
CA PRO A 214 -21.50 -6.02 8.26
C PRO A 214 -21.89 -5.69 6.82
N LYS A 215 -21.78 -6.68 5.94
CA LYS A 215 -22.20 -6.51 4.54
C LYS A 215 -23.68 -6.13 4.55
N LYS A 216 -24.01 -4.93 4.07
CA LYS A 216 -25.39 -4.58 3.76
C LYS A 216 -25.88 -5.58 2.70
N LEU A 217 -26.74 -6.51 3.08
CA LEU A 217 -27.41 -7.37 2.12
C LEU A 217 -28.23 -6.47 1.19
N PRO A 218 -28.10 -6.58 -0.14
CA PRO A 218 -28.96 -5.86 -1.05
C PRO A 218 -30.39 -6.36 -0.87
N GLY A 219 -31.27 -5.50 -0.38
CA GLY A 219 -32.72 -5.72 -0.46
C GLY A 219 -33.38 -6.31 0.77
N ILE A 220 -33.32 -5.66 1.93
CA ILE A 220 -34.42 -5.64 2.91
C ILE A 220 -34.49 -4.18 3.38
N SER A 221 -35.35 -3.43 2.70
CA SER A 221 -35.86 -2.15 3.16
C SER A 221 -37.24 -2.40 3.79
#